data_c31cfec1012504b54425fa3024270bc3
#
_entry.id   c31cfec1012504b54425fa3024270bc3
#
_cell.length_a   1.000
_cell.length_b   1.000
_cell.length_c   1.000
_cell.angle_alpha   90.00
_cell.angle_beta   90.00
_cell.angle_gamma   90.00
#
_symmetry.space_group_name_H-M   'P 1'
#
loop_
_entity.id
_entity.type
_entity.pdbx_description
1 polymer ?
#
loop_
_entity_poly.entity_id
_entity_poly.type
_entity_poly.pdbx_seq_one_letter_code
_entity_poly.pdbx_strand_id
1 'polypeptide(L)' 'MAKKAQRITLYKKIWGNIRKYQYLHDLSDEELAKILELTTRTLYTYDKDPSGLTLKRVQSFIDCSGMELDVLTSA' A
#
# COMPACT_ATOMS: atom_id res chain seq x y z
N MET A 1 0.07 12.79 -26.60
CA MET A 1 0.08 12.67 -26.16
C MET A 1 0.08 12.17 -25.36
N ALA A 2 0.10 12.06 -25.18
CA ALA A 2 0.06 11.65 -24.50
C ALA A 2 0.27 11.26 -23.72
N LYS A 3 0.37 11.00 -23.59
CA LYS A 3 0.50 10.58 -22.90
C LYS A 3 0.49 10.60 -21.93
N LYS A 4 0.19 10.52 -21.83
CA LYS A 4 -0.03 10.71 -21.03
C LYS A 4 0.08 10.35 -20.06
N ALA A 5 -0.23 10.65 -20.51
CA ALA A 5 0.12 10.68 -19.22
C ALA A 5 0.15 9.51 -18.32
N GLN A 6 1.16 8.97 -18.12
CA GLN A 6 1.39 7.85 -17.28
C GLN A 6 1.53 8.24 -15.82
N ARG A 7 0.60 9.01 -15.35
CA ARG A 7 0.66 9.47 -14.00
C ARG A 7 0.36 8.36 -13.02
N ILE A 8 1.26 8.11 -12.11
CA ILE A 8 1.00 7.14 -11.04
C ILE A 8 0.17 7.85 -9.98
N THR A 9 -0.98 7.27 -9.65
CA THR A 9 -1.84 7.88 -8.65
C THR A 9 -1.23 7.75 -7.26
N LEU A 10 -1.67 8.59 -6.34
CA LEU A 10 -1.24 8.52 -4.95
C LEU A 10 -1.53 7.14 -4.35
N TYR A 11 -2.69 6.59 -4.64
CA TYR A 11 -3.06 5.27 -4.15
C TYR A 11 -2.07 4.20 -4.59
N LYS A 12 -1.63 4.26 -5.83
CA LYS A 12 -0.68 3.31 -6.36
C LYS A 12 0.69 3.45 -5.72
N LYS A 13 1.13 4.68 -5.49
CA LYS A 13 2.41 4.93 -4.82
C LYS A 13 2.40 4.35 -3.42
N ILE A 14 1.35 4.64 -2.67
CA ILE A 14 1.22 4.14 -1.30
C ILE A 14 1.18 2.61 -1.30
N TRP A 15 0.34 2.02 -2.15
CA TRP A 15 0.21 0.56 -2.18
C TRP A 15 1.51 -0.11 -2.60
N GLY A 16 2.19 0.45 -3.60
CA GLY A 16 3.48 -0.07 -4.04
C GLY A 16 4.51 -0.05 -2.93
N ASN A 17 4.54 1.04 -2.15
CA ASN A 17 5.47 1.15 -1.03
C ASN A 17 5.12 0.19 0.10
N ILE A 18 3.84 -0.06 0.35
CA ILE A 18 3.41 -1.06 1.33
C ILE A 18 3.87 -2.46 0.90
N ARG A 19 3.67 -2.81 -0.37
CA ARG A 19 4.12 -4.10 -0.89
C ARG A 19 5.65 -4.22 -0.86
N LYS A 20 6.35 -3.12 -1.14
CA LYS A 20 7.80 -3.10 -1.06
C LYS A 20 8.27 -3.40 0.37
N TYR A 21 7.63 -2.77 1.36
CA TYR A 21 7.92 -3.03 2.76
C TYR A 21 7.72 -4.50 3.08
N GLN A 22 6.59 -5.07 2.63
CA GLN A 22 6.30 -6.47 2.83
C GLN A 22 7.41 -7.35 2.27
N TYR A 23 7.85 -7.05 1.06
CA TYR A 23 8.91 -7.83 0.41
C TYR A 23 10.22 -7.73 1.16
N LEU A 24 10.60 -6.51 1.56
CA LEU A 24 11.88 -6.29 2.22
C LEU A 24 11.94 -6.92 3.61
N HIS A 25 10.79 -7.08 4.26
CA HIS A 25 10.73 -7.64 5.60
C HIS A 25 10.24 -9.09 5.62
N ASP A 26 10.10 -9.71 4.45
CA ASP A 26 9.70 -11.12 4.31
C ASP A 26 8.39 -11.43 5.00
N LEU A 27 7.43 -10.51 4.90
CA LEU A 27 6.11 -10.71 5.48
C LEU A 27 5.22 -11.51 4.53
N SER A 28 4.43 -12.42 5.09
CA SER A 28 3.42 -13.12 4.31
C SER A 28 2.23 -12.21 4.03
N ASP A 29 1.38 -12.63 3.09
CA ASP A 29 0.15 -11.90 2.80
C ASP A 29 -0.75 -11.84 4.04
N GLU A 30 -0.82 -12.93 4.81
CA GLU A 30 -1.60 -12.96 6.04
C GLU A 30 -1.07 -11.96 7.06
N GLU A 31 0.26 -11.86 7.18
CA GLU A 31 0.86 -10.91 8.11
C GLU A 31 0.58 -9.47 7.69
N LEU A 32 0.71 -9.17 6.40
CA LEU A 32 0.43 -7.83 5.90
C LEU A 32 -1.04 -7.48 6.08
N ALA A 33 -1.93 -8.43 5.78
CA ALA A 33 -3.37 -8.20 5.96
C ALA A 33 -3.69 -7.88 7.40
N LYS A 34 -3.03 -8.56 8.33
CA LYS A 34 -3.24 -8.32 9.76
C LYS A 34 -2.82 -6.92 10.15
N ILE A 35 -1.68 -6.46 9.65
CA ILE A 35 -1.18 -5.11 9.91
C ILE A 35 -2.19 -4.07 9.41
N LEU A 36 -2.76 -4.30 8.25
CA LEU A 36 -3.70 -3.37 7.62
C LEU A 36 -5.14 -3.55 8.11
N GLU A 37 -5.38 -4.58 8.94
CA GLU A 37 -6.71 -4.94 9.41
C GLU A 37 -7.64 -5.31 8.26
N LEU A 38 -7.08 -6.09 7.33
CA LEU A 38 -7.79 -6.54 6.13
C LEU A 38 -7.78 -8.06 6.05
N THR A 39 -8.53 -8.58 5.07
CA THR A 39 -8.38 -9.98 4.67
C THR A 39 -7.38 -10.05 3.51
N THR A 40 -6.81 -11.24 3.28
CA THR A 40 -5.91 -11.44 2.14
C THR A 40 -6.63 -11.18 0.82
N ARG A 41 -7.92 -11.48 0.79
CA ARG A 41 -8.74 -11.21 -0.39
C ARG A 41 -8.75 -9.73 -0.73
N THR A 42 -8.86 -8.88 0.28
CA THR A 42 -8.84 -7.43 0.08
C THR A 42 -7.47 -6.96 -0.38
N LEU A 43 -6.39 -7.59 0.09
CA LEU A 43 -5.05 -7.30 -0.42
C LEU A 43 -5.00 -7.48 -1.94
N TYR A 44 -5.54 -8.59 -2.41
CA TYR A 44 -5.52 -8.89 -3.85
C TYR A 44 -6.39 -7.92 -4.63
N THR A 45 -7.46 -7.44 -4.03
CA THR A 45 -8.29 -6.40 -4.64
C THR A 45 -7.48 -5.11 -4.81
N TYR A 46 -6.71 -4.73 -3.80
CA TYR A 46 -5.87 -3.53 -3.88
C TYR A 46 -4.74 -3.68 -4.88
N ASP A 47 -4.25 -4.90 -5.11
CA ASP A 47 -3.24 -5.12 -6.15
C ASP A 47 -3.77 -4.73 -7.53
N LYS A 48 -5.06 -4.92 -7.74
CA LYS A 48 -5.69 -4.57 -9.02
C LYS A 48 -6.12 -3.12 -9.05
N ASP A 49 -6.65 -2.63 -7.93
CA ASP A 49 -7.17 -1.27 -7.86
C ASP A 49 -7.04 -0.74 -6.43
N PRO A 50 -5.97 -0.02 -6.12
CA PRO A 50 -5.75 0.47 -4.77
C PRO A 50 -6.57 1.71 -4.41
N SER A 51 -7.44 2.17 -5.29
CA SER A 51 -8.23 3.38 -5.02
C SER A 51 -9.18 3.23 -3.84
N GLY A 52 -9.45 1.99 -3.39
CA GLY A 52 -10.27 1.76 -2.21
C GLY A 52 -9.49 1.88 -0.90
N LEU A 53 -8.18 2.11 -0.97
CA LEU A 53 -7.35 2.25 0.23
C LEU A 53 -7.78 3.48 1.02
N THR A 54 -8.02 3.30 2.32
CA THR A 54 -8.49 4.40 3.17
C THR A 54 -7.34 4.93 4.02
N LEU A 55 -7.51 6.15 4.52
CA LEU A 55 -6.53 6.73 5.43
C LEU A 55 -6.39 5.90 6.70
N LYS A 56 -7.47 5.27 7.14
CA LYS A 56 -7.44 4.42 8.33
C LYS A 56 -6.47 3.25 8.11
N ARG A 57 -6.52 2.62 6.94
CA ARG A 57 -5.62 1.51 6.64
C ARG A 57 -4.17 1.98 6.56
N VAL A 58 -3.96 3.13 5.95
CA VAL A 58 -2.62 3.73 5.87
C VAL A 58 -2.10 4.04 7.27
N GLN A 59 -2.96 4.58 8.13
CA GLN A 59 -2.59 4.89 9.51
C GLN A 59 -2.18 3.62 10.26
N SER A 60 -2.96 2.54 10.11
CA SER A 60 -2.62 1.27 10.74
C SER A 60 -1.24 0.77 10.30
N PHE A 61 -0.94 0.90 9.01
CA PHE A 61 0.36 0.50 8.49
C PHE A 61 1.48 1.36 9.07
N ILE A 62 1.28 2.67 9.13
CA ILE A 62 2.26 3.60 9.69
C ILE A 62 2.53 3.26 11.14
N ASP A 63 1.48 3.01 11.91
CA ASP A 63 1.61 2.70 13.35
C ASP A 63 2.41 1.42 13.57
N CYS A 64 2.24 0.42 12.72
CA CYS A 64 2.93 -0.85 12.88
C CYS A 64 4.34 -0.83 12.32
N SER A 65 4.54 -0.14 11.19
CA SER A 65 5.83 -0.18 10.50
C SER A 65 6.80 0.88 10.96
N GLY A 66 6.29 1.96 11.54
CA GLY A 66 7.11 3.12 11.86
C GLY A 66 7.50 3.95 10.65
N MET A 67 6.98 3.62 9.48
CA MET A 67 7.27 4.35 8.26
C MET A 67 6.47 5.64 8.22
N GLU A 68 7.10 6.73 7.80
CA GLU A 68 6.42 8.02 7.74
C GLU A 68 5.63 8.16 6.44
N LEU A 69 4.62 9.02 6.47
CA LEU A 69 3.72 9.20 5.34
C LEU A 69 4.47 9.67 4.08
N ASP A 70 5.42 10.58 4.23
CA ASP A 70 6.15 11.08 3.06
C ASP A 70 7.01 10.00 2.42
N VAL A 71 7.48 9.01 3.18
CA VAL A 71 8.17 7.85 2.61
C VAL A 71 7.19 7.01 1.81
N LEU A 72 5.98 6.81 2.34
CA LEU A 72 4.95 6.03 1.64
C LEU A 72 4.50 6.68 0.34
N THR A 73 4.54 8.00 0.28
CA THR A 73 4.07 8.72 -0.90
C THR A 73 5.17 9.02 -1.91
N SER A 74 6.42 8.72 -1.59
CA SER A 74 7.51 8.94 -2.53
C SER A 74 7.50 7.88 -3.62
N ALA A 75 7.95 8.26 -4.78
CA ALA A 75 7.95 7.37 -5.94
C ALA A 75 9.01 6.29 -5.85
#